data_d904cbd31d3387d9e04e4189eab818be
#
_entry.id   d904cbd31d3387d9e04e4189eab818be
#
_cell.length_a   1.000
_cell.length_b   1.000
_cell.length_c   1.000
_cell.angle_alpha   90.00
_cell.angle_beta   90.00
_cell.angle_gamma   90.00
#
_symmetry.space_group_name_H-M   'P 1'
#
loop_
_entity.id
_entity.type
_entity.pdbx_description
1 polymer ?
#
loop_
_entity_poly.entity_id
_entity_poly.type
_entity_poly.pdbx_seq_one_letter_code
_entity_poly.pdbx_strand_id
1 'polypeptide(L)'
;VSIFYRAKVIGSLPRPAFPNVARTQGHARTFHTPECRRLDRLSLFLLMALLFGLCGGPLSSPALAADASSEPAPASPTPGAQPSPTLAPQALSELGSLIAASKLADLRWPNFTDFQAEVVKFYGLGANALAWAHDGQPTAQAQAMIRLFKQASLEGLSPEDYDASRWDARLAKLGPSNPHPADTDLVHFDLALTVCAARYLSALRVGRVDPQHFKFGFDVGPKRYGLAEFLRTEVIESPDVDAVVASLEPHYEGYGRAKTALAAYVKLAAQGDATPLPIPAKSVHPGDTYPGVAPLFSRLRQLGDLPPDAAAPADAAVYQGSVVDGVTHFQKRNGLAPDGVLGKETVADLNVPLSQRVTQLQFALERYRWIPSDFPQPPIIVNLPEFKLLTMRRQPAPFLTMRVIVGKAYGHQTPVFADYMRYLIFRPYWEVPMSIQFAELVPKIRRDPSYLADHGFEVTTSSGTVVTDGVVSDDILSKLRSGSLSIRQKPGPKNALGLVKFIFPNHYNVYLHSTPEPEMFLKARRDFSHGCIRVQNPAGLAAWVLRDRPEWTQDKILAAMNGDQTIQVNLAKPIPVLIIYTTAIVEPNGEVRFFRDIYGQDSELDKALSNGYPFPS
;
A
#
# COMPACT_ATOMS: atom_id res chain seq x y z
N VAL A 1 44.72 -27.12 0.42
CA VAL A 1 45.29 -27.46 1.72
C VAL A 1 44.17 -28.06 2.56
N SER A 2 44.23 -29.37 2.72
CA SER A 2 43.32 -30.21 3.50
C SER A 2 43.59 -30.05 5.00
N ILE A 3 42.53 -29.97 5.83
CA ILE A 3 42.60 -30.39 7.23
C ILE A 3 41.30 -31.12 7.58
N PHE A 4 41.49 -32.41 7.92
CA PHE A 4 40.51 -33.32 8.53
C PHE A 4 40.25 -32.96 9.99
N TYR A 5 38.99 -33.07 10.46
CA TYR A 5 38.70 -33.31 11.86
C TYR A 5 37.66 -34.42 12.02
N ARG A 6 38.10 -35.45 12.79
CA ARG A 6 37.36 -36.67 13.16
C ARG A 6 36.27 -36.38 14.18
N ALA A 7 35.08 -36.96 13.95
CA ALA A 7 34.02 -37.06 14.94
C ALA A 7 34.36 -38.14 16.00
N LYS A 8 34.18 -37.81 17.27
CA LYS A 8 34.18 -38.73 18.40
C LYS A 8 32.74 -39.01 18.82
N VAL A 9 32.39 -40.28 18.82
CA VAL A 9 31.13 -40.83 19.34
C VAL A 9 31.18 -40.80 20.89
N ILE A 10 30.16 -40.24 21.53
CA ILE A 10 29.90 -40.39 22.96
C ILE A 10 28.41 -40.64 23.19
N GLY A 11 28.12 -41.81 23.68
CA GLY A 11 27.26 -42.26 24.74
C GLY A 11 25.83 -41.75 24.83
N SER A 12 24.91 -42.69 24.69
CA SER A 12 23.51 -42.65 25.07
C SER A 12 23.27 -42.35 26.55
N LEU A 13 22.40 -41.40 26.89
CA LEU A 13 21.83 -41.22 28.22
C LEU A 13 20.29 -41.35 28.17
N PRO A 14 19.66 -41.86 29.26
CA PRO A 14 18.30 -42.38 29.23
C PRO A 14 17.22 -41.31 29.40
N ARG A 15 16.02 -41.62 28.87
CA ARG A 15 14.79 -40.80 28.98
C ARG A 15 14.26 -40.79 30.43
N PRO A 16 13.76 -39.67 30.97
CA PRO A 16 12.96 -39.69 32.19
C PRO A 16 11.50 -40.05 31.87
N ALA A 17 10.93 -40.90 32.73
CA ALA A 17 9.57 -41.36 32.74
C ALA A 17 8.63 -40.27 33.28
N PHE A 18 7.47 -40.07 32.64
CA PHE A 18 6.37 -39.26 33.16
C PHE A 18 5.46 -40.13 34.06
N PRO A 19 4.98 -39.60 35.20
CA PRO A 19 4.02 -40.30 36.03
C PRO A 19 2.58 -40.13 35.53
N ASN A 20 1.85 -41.23 35.55
CA ASN A 20 0.38 -41.30 35.39
C ASN A 20 -0.34 -40.51 36.49
N VAL A 21 -1.24 -39.62 36.12
CA VAL A 21 -2.21 -39.01 37.03
C VAL A 21 -3.61 -39.58 36.73
N ALA A 22 -4.17 -40.14 37.79
CA ALA A 22 -5.44 -40.83 37.81
C ALA A 22 -6.65 -39.91 37.49
N ARG A 23 -7.68 -40.52 36.84
CA ARG A 23 -9.02 -39.98 36.68
C ARG A 23 -9.72 -39.91 38.06
N THR A 24 -10.19 -38.73 38.42
CA THR A 24 -11.26 -38.59 39.44
C THR A 24 -12.51 -38.03 38.77
N GLN A 25 -13.60 -38.77 38.89
CA GLN A 25 -14.95 -38.36 38.57
C GLN A 25 -15.41 -37.32 39.60
N GLY A 26 -16.12 -36.27 39.18
CA GLY A 26 -16.68 -35.27 40.08
C GLY A 26 -17.79 -34.42 39.45
N HIS A 27 -19.02 -34.85 39.62
CA HIS A 27 -20.27 -34.09 39.78
C HIS A 27 -20.59 -32.88 38.87
N ALA A 28 -21.60 -33.13 38.06
CA ALA A 28 -22.44 -32.11 37.40
C ALA A 28 -23.13 -31.20 38.47
N ARG A 29 -22.95 -29.90 38.34
CA ARG A 29 -23.82 -28.88 38.94
C ARG A 29 -24.47 -28.09 37.83
N THR A 30 -25.75 -28.26 37.70
CA THR A 30 -26.70 -27.46 36.95
C THR A 30 -26.73 -26.03 37.48
N PHE A 31 -26.42 -25.06 36.65
CA PHE A 31 -26.74 -23.65 36.89
C PHE A 31 -27.86 -23.22 35.95
N HIS A 32 -28.95 -22.75 36.58
CA HIS A 32 -30.08 -22.10 35.94
C HIS A 32 -29.65 -20.84 35.19
N THR A 33 -30.13 -20.73 33.96
CA THR A 33 -30.14 -19.48 33.17
C THR A 33 -31.38 -18.67 33.56
N PRO A 34 -31.24 -17.33 33.76
CA PRO A 34 -32.40 -16.46 33.79
C PRO A 34 -32.80 -16.06 32.37
N GLU A 35 -34.05 -16.23 32.06
CA GLU A 35 -34.74 -15.71 30.87
C GLU A 35 -34.55 -14.19 30.75
N CYS A 36 -34.01 -13.75 29.63
CA CYS A 36 -34.04 -12.35 29.25
C CYS A 36 -35.11 -12.14 28.17
N ARG A 37 -36.17 -11.46 28.56
CA ARG A 37 -37.35 -11.11 27.76
C ARG A 37 -36.90 -10.33 26.49
N ARG A 38 -37.40 -10.80 25.34
CA ARG A 38 -37.46 -10.04 24.09
C ARG A 38 -38.36 -8.82 24.30
N LEU A 39 -37.80 -7.64 24.10
CA LEU A 39 -38.54 -6.41 23.83
C LEU A 39 -38.52 -6.16 22.32
N ASP A 40 -39.71 -6.26 21.74
CA ASP A 40 -40.01 -5.95 20.35
C ASP A 40 -39.70 -4.48 20.07
N ARG A 41 -38.74 -4.22 19.15
CA ARG A 41 -38.54 -2.92 18.54
C ARG A 41 -39.37 -2.78 17.26
N LEU A 42 -40.66 -2.62 17.43
CA LEU A 42 -41.61 -2.20 16.40
C LEU A 42 -42.45 -1.05 16.98
N SER A 43 -41.90 0.11 17.19
CA SER A 43 -42.65 1.36 17.48
C SER A 43 -41.69 2.55 17.50
N LEU A 44 -41.08 2.86 16.36
CA LEU A 44 -40.43 4.18 16.15
C LEU A 44 -40.35 4.58 14.66
N PHE A 45 -41.35 4.24 13.87
CA PHE A 45 -41.49 4.71 12.50
C PHE A 45 -42.91 5.22 12.19
N LEU A 46 -43.55 5.86 13.18
CA LEU A 46 -44.87 6.45 12.97
C LEU A 46 -45.07 7.76 13.78
N LEU A 47 -44.10 8.67 13.68
CA LEU A 47 -44.26 10.03 14.24
C LEU A 47 -43.51 11.12 13.44
N MET A 48 -43.54 11.06 12.11
CA MET A 48 -43.10 12.18 11.27
C MET A 48 -43.84 12.27 9.94
N ALA A 49 -45.13 11.94 9.93
CA ALA A 49 -46.04 12.11 8.77
C ALA A 49 -47.39 12.66 9.19
N LEU A 50 -47.42 13.72 10.01
CA LEU A 50 -48.66 14.40 10.41
C LEU A 50 -48.36 15.85 10.75
N LEU A 51 -47.93 16.62 9.76
CA LEU A 51 -47.93 18.10 9.80
C LEU A 51 -47.75 18.71 8.37
N PHE A 52 -48.57 18.28 7.44
CA PHE A 52 -48.89 19.06 6.22
C PHE A 52 -50.14 18.47 5.59
N GLY A 53 -51.27 18.96 6.05
CA GLY A 53 -52.55 18.68 5.46
C GLY A 53 -53.62 19.47 6.19
N LEU A 54 -54.05 20.55 5.60
CA LEU A 54 -55.35 21.17 5.72
C LEU A 54 -55.26 22.64 5.34
N CYS A 55 -55.59 22.94 4.09
CA CYS A 55 -56.43 24.08 3.68
C CYS A 55 -56.69 23.91 2.18
N GLY A 56 -57.72 23.16 1.89
CA GLY A 56 -58.40 23.16 0.61
C GLY A 56 -59.64 24.03 0.72
N GLY A 57 -60.01 24.73 -0.34
CA GLY A 57 -61.28 25.38 -0.48
C GLY A 57 -61.35 26.10 -1.84
N PRO A 58 -62.49 26.10 -2.53
CA PRO A 58 -62.53 25.98 -3.98
C PRO A 58 -62.97 27.26 -4.74
N LEU A 59 -62.65 27.20 -6.04
CA LEU A 59 -63.40 27.74 -7.18
C LEU A 59 -64.08 29.13 -7.09
N SER A 60 -63.67 30.00 -7.96
CA SER A 60 -64.58 30.66 -8.90
C SER A 60 -63.80 31.60 -9.85
N SER A 61 -63.88 31.33 -11.13
CA SER A 61 -63.70 32.34 -12.19
C SER A 61 -64.94 33.20 -12.25
N PRO A 62 -64.82 34.50 -12.67
CA PRO A 62 -65.38 34.87 -13.95
C PRO A 62 -64.45 35.72 -14.82
N ALA A 63 -64.80 35.73 -16.10
CA ALA A 63 -64.15 36.36 -17.20
C ALA A 63 -64.51 37.85 -17.35
N LEU A 64 -63.69 38.49 -18.21
CA LEU A 64 -63.97 39.74 -19.00
C LEU A 64 -63.71 41.09 -18.32
N ALA A 65 -62.63 41.75 -18.74
CA ALA A 65 -62.75 42.93 -19.61
C ALA A 65 -61.37 43.46 -19.99
N ALA A 66 -61.19 43.76 -21.26
CA ALA A 66 -60.03 44.45 -21.81
C ALA A 66 -60.00 45.89 -21.38
N ASP A 67 -58.84 46.45 -21.07
CA ASP A 67 -58.46 47.76 -21.62
C ASP A 67 -56.93 48.02 -21.50
N ALA A 68 -56.43 48.46 -22.63
CA ALA A 68 -55.39 49.42 -22.98
C ALA A 68 -54.07 49.53 -22.18
N SER A 69 -52.99 49.15 -22.89
CA SER A 69 -51.76 49.91 -23.10
C SER A 69 -51.10 50.66 -21.92
N SER A 70 -50.07 50.11 -21.39
CA SER A 70 -48.84 50.85 -21.06
C SER A 70 -47.62 49.93 -21.24
N GLU A 71 -46.82 50.27 -22.23
CA GLU A 71 -45.49 49.70 -22.52
C GLU A 71 -44.57 49.88 -21.29
N PRO A 72 -43.97 48.86 -20.75
CA PRO A 72 -42.93 49.06 -19.74
C PRO A 72 -41.64 49.54 -20.42
N ALA A 73 -41.08 50.62 -19.91
CA ALA A 73 -39.78 51.16 -20.29
C ALA A 73 -38.69 50.07 -20.33
N PRO A 74 -37.71 50.14 -21.25
CA PRO A 74 -36.65 49.19 -21.34
C PRO A 74 -35.85 49.19 -20.04
N ALA A 75 -35.74 48.01 -19.42
CA ALA A 75 -34.85 47.77 -18.29
C ALA A 75 -33.42 48.21 -18.67
N SER A 76 -32.83 49.05 -17.85
CA SER A 76 -31.42 49.42 -17.96
C SER A 76 -30.54 48.16 -18.03
N PRO A 77 -29.58 48.09 -18.95
CA PRO A 77 -28.69 46.94 -19.03
C PRO A 77 -27.96 46.78 -17.70
N THR A 78 -28.03 45.58 -17.12
CA THR A 78 -27.17 45.13 -16.04
C THR A 78 -25.73 45.49 -16.42
N PRO A 79 -24.90 46.04 -15.52
CA PRO A 79 -23.51 46.36 -15.84
C PRO A 79 -22.86 45.10 -16.38
N GLY A 80 -22.54 45.11 -17.67
CA GLY A 80 -21.85 44.03 -18.33
C GLY A 80 -20.52 43.80 -17.63
N ALA A 81 -20.19 42.55 -17.39
CA ALA A 81 -18.85 42.13 -16.98
C ALA A 81 -17.84 42.81 -17.95
N GLN A 82 -16.99 43.68 -17.43
CA GLN A 82 -15.95 44.30 -18.22
C GLN A 82 -15.06 43.18 -18.79
N PRO A 83 -14.74 43.20 -20.08
CA PRO A 83 -13.82 42.24 -20.62
C PRO A 83 -12.50 42.37 -19.88
N SER A 84 -11.98 41.28 -19.38
CA SER A 84 -10.65 41.20 -18.77
C SER A 84 -9.64 41.86 -19.69
N PRO A 85 -8.66 42.63 -19.17
CA PRO A 85 -7.66 43.28 -20.00
C PRO A 85 -6.97 42.23 -20.87
N THR A 86 -7.06 42.42 -22.18
CA THR A 86 -6.45 41.52 -23.17
C THR A 86 -4.94 41.73 -23.10
N LEU A 87 -4.16 40.68 -22.87
CA LEU A 87 -2.70 40.73 -22.96
C LEU A 87 -2.25 41.42 -24.25
N ALA A 88 -1.18 42.19 -24.19
CA ALA A 88 -0.57 42.75 -25.40
C ALA A 88 -0.20 41.63 -26.40
N PRO A 89 -0.29 41.84 -27.72
CA PRO A 89 0.03 40.82 -28.72
C PRO A 89 1.41 40.19 -28.57
N GLN A 90 2.39 40.92 -28.05
CA GLN A 90 3.71 40.41 -27.75
C GLN A 90 3.72 39.39 -26.62
N ALA A 91 2.96 39.63 -25.53
CA ALA A 91 2.86 38.70 -24.40
C ALA A 91 2.14 37.40 -24.78
N LEU A 92 1.11 37.49 -25.64
CA LEU A 92 0.44 36.30 -26.21
C LEU A 92 1.42 35.48 -27.08
N SER A 93 2.24 36.15 -27.87
CA SER A 93 3.26 35.51 -28.69
C SER A 93 4.35 34.85 -27.82
N GLU A 94 4.76 35.51 -26.73
CA GLU A 94 5.68 34.94 -25.75
C GLU A 94 5.13 33.69 -25.08
N LEU A 95 3.89 33.73 -24.55
CA LEU A 95 3.22 32.57 -23.97
C LEU A 95 3.18 31.39 -24.95
N GLY A 96 2.76 31.64 -26.20
CA GLY A 96 2.74 30.61 -27.25
C GLY A 96 4.12 30.01 -27.52
N SER A 97 5.16 30.85 -27.54
CA SER A 97 6.54 30.41 -27.77
C SER A 97 7.09 29.55 -26.63
N LEU A 98 6.84 29.92 -25.37
CA LEU A 98 7.21 29.16 -24.18
C LEU A 98 6.51 27.80 -24.12
N ILE A 99 5.22 27.76 -24.43
CA ILE A 99 4.44 26.52 -24.48
C ILE A 99 4.94 25.61 -25.61
N ALA A 100 5.20 26.15 -26.81
CA ALA A 100 5.73 25.40 -27.94
C ALA A 100 7.11 24.79 -27.62
N ALA A 101 7.97 25.56 -26.93
CA ALA A 101 9.28 25.12 -26.50
C ALA A 101 9.22 24.12 -25.32
N SER A 102 8.09 23.99 -24.64
CA SER A 102 7.92 23.21 -23.39
C SER A 102 8.97 23.55 -22.34
N LYS A 103 9.34 24.82 -22.24
CA LYS A 103 10.43 25.28 -21.39
C LYS A 103 10.15 26.65 -20.81
N LEU A 104 10.28 26.73 -19.47
CA LEU A 104 10.25 28.00 -18.73
C LEU A 104 11.48 28.04 -17.80
N ALA A 105 12.39 28.95 -18.09
CA ALA A 105 13.74 28.97 -17.49
C ALA A 105 13.75 29.21 -15.97
N ASP A 106 12.76 29.93 -15.44
CA ASP A 106 12.66 30.26 -14.02
C ASP A 106 11.95 29.19 -13.17
N LEU A 107 11.48 28.08 -13.75
CA LEU A 107 11.09 26.90 -13.00
C LEU A 107 12.33 26.17 -12.46
N ARG A 108 12.22 25.55 -11.28
CA ARG A 108 13.23 24.60 -10.78
C ARG A 108 13.49 23.48 -11.78
N TRP A 109 12.41 22.95 -12.37
CA TRP A 109 12.45 21.97 -13.43
C TRP A 109 11.95 22.58 -14.74
N PRO A 110 12.84 23.26 -15.50
CA PRO A 110 12.44 24.10 -16.62
C PRO A 110 11.74 23.40 -17.78
N ASN A 111 12.05 22.12 -18.00
CA ASN A 111 11.45 21.31 -19.05
C ASN A 111 10.11 20.73 -18.55
N PHE A 112 9.01 21.00 -19.26
CA PHE A 112 7.67 20.49 -18.97
C PHE A 112 7.05 19.72 -20.15
N THR A 113 7.87 19.02 -20.94
CA THR A 113 7.41 18.17 -22.05
C THR A 113 6.44 17.08 -21.59
N ASP A 114 6.54 16.66 -20.32
CA ASP A 114 5.65 15.72 -19.64
C ASP A 114 4.20 16.22 -19.52
N PHE A 115 3.99 17.53 -19.43
CA PHE A 115 2.67 18.16 -19.32
C PHE A 115 2.37 19.15 -20.46
N GLN A 116 3.17 19.20 -21.53
CA GLN A 116 2.97 20.14 -22.63
C GLN A 116 1.55 20.05 -23.22
N ALA A 117 1.07 18.84 -23.50
CA ALA A 117 -0.26 18.65 -24.08
C ALA A 117 -1.38 19.21 -23.17
N GLU A 118 -1.27 19.00 -21.86
CA GLU A 118 -2.22 19.53 -20.88
C GLU A 118 -2.13 21.06 -20.78
N VAL A 119 -0.94 21.64 -20.82
CA VAL A 119 -0.72 23.09 -20.81
C VAL A 119 -1.30 23.72 -22.08
N VAL A 120 -1.04 23.17 -23.26
CA VAL A 120 -1.65 23.63 -24.55
C VAL A 120 -3.17 23.64 -24.45
N LYS A 121 -3.74 22.53 -23.95
CA LYS A 121 -5.18 22.37 -23.82
C LYS A 121 -5.78 23.34 -22.80
N PHE A 122 -5.13 23.55 -21.67
CA PHE A 122 -5.57 24.47 -20.61
C PHE A 122 -5.72 25.91 -21.14
N TYR A 123 -4.70 26.41 -21.82
CA TYR A 123 -4.77 27.76 -22.41
C TYR A 123 -5.75 27.82 -23.59
N GLY A 124 -5.82 26.78 -24.42
CA GLY A 124 -6.79 26.69 -25.50
C GLY A 124 -8.25 26.77 -25.01
N LEU A 125 -8.58 26.10 -23.92
CA LEU A 125 -9.90 26.18 -23.28
C LEU A 125 -10.25 27.60 -22.78
N GLY A 126 -9.25 28.38 -22.38
CA GLY A 126 -9.40 29.76 -21.90
C GLY A 126 -9.16 30.83 -22.97
N ALA A 127 -9.18 30.51 -24.27
CA ALA A 127 -8.89 31.42 -25.35
C ALA A 127 -7.54 32.15 -25.19
N ASN A 128 -6.55 31.48 -24.63
CA ASN A 128 -5.21 31.95 -24.28
C ASN A 128 -5.18 33.10 -23.24
N ALA A 129 -6.25 33.31 -22.48
CA ALA A 129 -6.26 34.25 -21.37
C ALA A 129 -5.51 33.66 -20.15
N LEU A 130 -4.87 34.56 -19.40
CA LEU A 130 -4.27 34.20 -18.10
C LEU A 130 -5.37 33.74 -17.14
N ALA A 131 -5.04 32.78 -16.29
CA ALA A 131 -6.01 32.15 -15.39
C ALA A 131 -5.74 32.46 -13.90
N TRP A 132 -4.49 32.75 -13.57
CA TRP A 132 -4.04 32.88 -12.19
C TRP A 132 -3.79 34.33 -11.75
N ALA A 133 -3.90 35.28 -12.68
CA ALA A 133 -3.77 36.70 -12.38
C ALA A 133 -4.95 37.47 -13.02
N HIS A 134 -5.51 38.44 -12.29
CA HIS A 134 -6.57 39.34 -12.75
C HIS A 134 -6.20 40.77 -12.40
N ASP A 135 -6.33 41.70 -13.35
CA ASP A 135 -5.95 43.10 -13.18
C ASP A 135 -4.54 43.30 -12.57
N GLY A 136 -3.59 42.47 -13.03
CA GLY A 136 -2.22 42.51 -12.53
C GLY A 136 -2.01 41.92 -11.12
N GLN A 137 -3.05 41.32 -10.50
CA GLN A 137 -2.98 40.74 -9.16
C GLN A 137 -3.23 39.23 -9.20
N PRO A 138 -2.54 38.44 -8.33
CA PRO A 138 -2.81 37.01 -8.21
C PRO A 138 -4.24 36.75 -7.72
N THR A 139 -4.95 35.79 -8.33
CA THR A 139 -6.27 35.36 -7.88
C THR A 139 -6.23 34.67 -6.51
N ALA A 140 -7.37 34.53 -5.85
CA ALA A 140 -7.48 33.75 -4.62
C ALA A 140 -7.08 32.28 -4.83
N GLN A 141 -7.42 31.72 -6.00
CA GLN A 141 -7.07 30.36 -6.40
C GLN A 141 -5.55 30.20 -6.59
N ALA A 142 -4.90 31.19 -7.21
CA ALA A 142 -3.43 31.22 -7.31
C ALA A 142 -2.77 31.18 -5.93
N GLN A 143 -3.25 32.01 -4.99
CA GLN A 143 -2.72 32.05 -3.63
C GLN A 143 -2.96 30.73 -2.88
N ALA A 144 -4.14 30.10 -3.07
CA ALA A 144 -4.45 28.80 -2.49
C ALA A 144 -3.51 27.70 -3.02
N MET A 145 -3.31 27.63 -4.34
CA MET A 145 -2.39 26.66 -4.95
C MET A 145 -0.95 26.85 -4.46
N ILE A 146 -0.47 28.09 -4.40
CA ILE A 146 0.89 28.40 -3.88
C ILE A 146 1.04 27.97 -2.43
N ARG A 147 0.01 28.16 -1.59
CA ARG A 147 0.00 27.67 -0.20
C ARG A 147 0.11 26.15 -0.18
N LEU A 148 -0.66 25.42 -1.00
CA LEU A 148 -0.63 23.97 -1.11
C LEU A 148 0.76 23.48 -1.55
N PHE A 149 1.41 24.13 -2.51
CA PHE A 149 2.78 23.79 -2.93
C PHE A 149 3.78 23.92 -1.77
N LYS A 150 3.70 25.00 -1.00
CA LYS A 150 4.54 25.18 0.19
C LYS A 150 4.31 24.12 1.25
N GLN A 151 3.11 23.55 1.29
CA GLN A 151 2.70 22.50 2.24
C GLN A 151 2.78 21.09 1.66
N ALA A 152 3.30 20.89 0.45
CA ALA A 152 3.34 19.60 -0.25
C ALA A 152 4.02 18.47 0.54
N SER A 153 4.91 18.83 1.49
CA SER A 153 5.53 17.85 2.40
C SER A 153 4.51 17.10 3.26
N LEU A 154 3.35 17.70 3.57
CA LEU A 154 2.27 17.04 4.32
C LEU A 154 1.56 15.97 3.47
N GLU A 155 1.70 16.06 2.16
CA GLU A 155 1.24 15.08 1.19
C GLU A 155 2.33 14.05 0.82
N GLY A 156 3.48 14.10 1.48
CA GLY A 156 4.62 13.24 1.13
C GLY A 156 5.29 13.61 -0.19
N LEU A 157 5.07 14.83 -0.67
CA LEU A 157 5.66 15.38 -1.88
C LEU A 157 6.75 16.41 -1.54
N SER A 158 7.70 16.61 -2.43
CA SER A 158 8.72 17.65 -2.24
C SER A 158 8.15 19.03 -2.61
N PRO A 159 8.09 20.00 -1.67
CA PRO A 159 7.62 21.34 -1.99
C PRO A 159 8.42 21.99 -3.13
N GLU A 160 9.71 21.71 -3.23
CA GLU A 160 10.58 22.27 -4.26
C GLU A 160 10.29 21.72 -5.67
N ASP A 161 9.60 20.58 -5.79
CA ASP A 161 9.13 20.08 -7.08
C ASP A 161 8.06 21.01 -7.70
N TYR A 162 7.47 21.85 -6.86
CA TYR A 162 6.42 22.83 -7.21
C TYR A 162 6.89 24.27 -6.93
N ASP A 163 8.21 24.51 -6.97
CA ASP A 163 8.83 25.82 -6.86
C ASP A 163 8.54 26.57 -5.53
N ALA A 164 8.35 25.87 -4.41
CA ALA A 164 7.91 26.46 -3.14
C ALA A 164 8.73 27.67 -2.70
N SER A 165 10.06 27.62 -2.85
CA SER A 165 10.99 28.70 -2.49
C SER A 165 10.97 29.90 -3.45
N ARG A 166 10.38 29.78 -4.65
CA ARG A 166 10.39 30.79 -5.71
C ARG A 166 9.13 31.65 -5.75
N TRP A 167 8.04 31.20 -5.10
CA TRP A 167 6.74 31.88 -5.19
C TRP A 167 6.73 33.25 -4.58
N ASP A 168 7.42 33.48 -3.45
CA ASP A 168 7.44 34.81 -2.82
C ASP A 168 8.09 35.85 -3.72
N ALA A 169 9.16 35.51 -4.44
CA ALA A 169 9.79 36.40 -5.40
C ALA A 169 8.89 36.68 -6.63
N ARG A 170 8.14 35.66 -7.11
CA ARG A 170 7.18 35.87 -8.21
C ARG A 170 6.00 36.73 -7.76
N LEU A 171 5.46 36.50 -6.58
CA LEU A 171 4.36 37.30 -6.01
C LEU A 171 4.77 38.77 -5.79
N ALA A 172 6.01 39.02 -5.39
CA ALA A 172 6.53 40.38 -5.20
C ALA A 172 6.52 41.22 -6.48
N LYS A 173 6.60 40.56 -7.66
CA LYS A 173 6.51 41.26 -8.96
C LYS A 173 5.08 41.65 -9.34
N LEU A 174 4.05 41.04 -8.73
CA LEU A 174 2.64 41.20 -9.07
C LEU A 174 1.82 41.82 -7.92
N GLY A 175 2.40 42.14 -6.80
CA GLY A 175 1.68 42.57 -5.61
C GLY A 175 1.25 44.03 -5.62
N PRO A 176 0.60 44.50 -4.55
CA PRO A 176 0.17 45.90 -4.40
C PRO A 176 1.32 46.91 -4.51
N SER A 177 2.55 46.43 -4.32
CA SER A 177 3.77 47.24 -4.49
C SER A 177 4.12 47.51 -5.95
N ASN A 178 3.51 46.77 -6.91
CA ASN A 178 3.69 46.95 -8.35
C ASN A 178 2.30 46.90 -9.04
N PRO A 179 1.55 48.00 -9.05
CA PRO A 179 0.19 48.04 -9.60
C PRO A 179 0.14 47.86 -11.13
N HIS A 180 1.25 47.98 -11.81
CA HIS A 180 1.38 47.78 -13.26
C HIS A 180 2.53 46.81 -13.56
N PRO A 181 2.36 45.48 -13.26
CA PRO A 181 3.38 44.50 -13.58
C PRO A 181 3.64 44.42 -15.09
N ALA A 182 4.83 44.06 -15.49
CA ALA A 182 5.12 43.83 -16.89
C ALA A 182 4.33 42.57 -17.38
N ASP A 183 3.81 42.62 -18.60
CA ASP A 183 3.10 41.51 -19.22
C ASP A 183 3.91 40.21 -19.20
N THR A 184 5.24 40.31 -19.41
CA THR A 184 6.17 39.17 -19.30
C THR A 184 6.15 38.54 -17.90
N ASP A 185 6.13 39.33 -16.81
CA ASP A 185 6.06 38.80 -15.44
C ASP A 185 4.73 38.08 -15.19
N LEU A 186 3.62 38.61 -15.76
CA LEU A 186 2.31 37.99 -15.70
C LEU A 186 2.29 36.64 -16.45
N VAL A 187 2.83 36.59 -17.67
CA VAL A 187 2.92 35.37 -18.48
C VAL A 187 3.77 34.31 -17.77
N HIS A 188 4.93 34.69 -17.24
CA HIS A 188 5.82 33.76 -16.54
C HIS A 188 5.20 33.23 -15.26
N PHE A 189 4.51 34.09 -14.48
CA PHE A 189 3.79 33.69 -13.27
C PHE A 189 2.67 32.69 -13.58
N ASP A 190 1.84 33.00 -14.56
CA ASP A 190 0.67 32.20 -14.93
C ASP A 190 1.08 30.83 -15.48
N LEU A 191 2.09 30.79 -16.38
CA LEU A 191 2.62 29.55 -16.93
C LEU A 191 3.34 28.71 -15.87
N ALA A 192 4.13 29.32 -14.99
CA ALA A 192 4.79 28.61 -13.89
C ALA A 192 3.74 27.94 -12.98
N LEU A 193 2.67 28.69 -12.64
CA LEU A 193 1.63 28.17 -11.77
C LEU A 193 0.84 27.04 -12.45
N THR A 194 0.51 27.18 -13.74
CA THR A 194 -0.15 26.14 -14.54
C THR A 194 0.67 24.85 -14.56
N VAL A 195 1.98 24.94 -14.85
CA VAL A 195 2.86 23.76 -14.88
C VAL A 195 2.99 23.11 -13.50
N CYS A 196 3.22 23.91 -12.45
CA CYS A 196 3.31 23.38 -11.08
C CYS A 196 1.99 22.77 -10.61
N ALA A 197 0.84 23.38 -10.94
CA ALA A 197 -0.48 22.86 -10.62
C ALA A 197 -0.73 21.52 -11.36
N ALA A 198 -0.44 21.45 -12.64
CA ALA A 198 -0.57 20.20 -13.40
C ALA A 198 0.25 19.06 -12.79
N ARG A 199 1.51 19.32 -12.45
CA ARG A 199 2.39 18.36 -11.79
C ARG A 199 1.87 17.93 -10.41
N TYR A 200 1.44 18.90 -9.59
CA TYR A 200 0.97 18.64 -8.23
C TYR A 200 -0.31 17.81 -8.21
N LEU A 201 -1.31 18.20 -8.99
CA LEU A 201 -2.60 17.50 -9.04
C LEU A 201 -2.45 16.09 -9.63
N SER A 202 -1.62 15.94 -10.67
CA SER A 202 -1.27 14.62 -11.20
C SER A 202 -0.58 13.76 -10.15
N ALA A 203 0.39 14.29 -9.41
CA ALA A 203 1.11 13.56 -8.36
C ALA A 203 0.15 13.10 -7.24
N LEU A 204 -0.82 13.91 -6.84
CA LEU A 204 -1.83 13.51 -5.84
C LEU A 204 -2.74 12.39 -6.33
N ARG A 205 -3.09 12.38 -7.62
CA ARG A 205 -4.06 11.42 -8.17
C ARG A 205 -3.44 10.07 -8.53
N VAL A 206 -2.28 10.08 -9.20
CA VAL A 206 -1.67 8.88 -9.79
C VAL A 206 -0.29 8.56 -9.24
N GLY A 207 0.26 9.41 -8.38
CA GLY A 207 1.64 9.36 -7.92
C GLY A 207 2.57 10.20 -8.80
N ARG A 208 3.75 10.49 -8.24
CA ARG A 208 4.82 11.26 -8.89
C ARG A 208 5.57 10.44 -9.94
N VAL A 209 5.61 9.12 -9.73
CA VAL A 209 6.35 8.14 -10.54
C VAL A 209 5.40 7.08 -11.07
N ASP A 210 5.55 6.69 -12.33
CA ASP A 210 4.82 5.55 -12.86
C ASP A 210 5.33 4.23 -12.22
N PRO A 211 4.47 3.43 -11.58
CA PRO A 211 4.88 2.16 -10.96
C PRO A 211 5.48 1.16 -11.95
N GLN A 212 5.17 1.25 -13.24
CA GLN A 212 5.75 0.38 -14.26
C GLN A 212 7.26 0.59 -14.42
N HIS A 213 7.77 1.77 -14.07
CA HIS A 213 9.21 2.03 -14.00
C HIS A 213 9.96 1.04 -13.08
N PHE A 214 9.30 0.60 -11.99
CA PHE A 214 9.81 -0.42 -11.07
C PHE A 214 9.42 -1.84 -11.47
N LYS A 215 8.84 -2.04 -12.65
CA LYS A 215 8.24 -3.31 -13.08
C LYS A 215 7.09 -3.76 -12.16
N PHE A 216 6.43 -2.83 -11.51
CA PHE A 216 5.22 -3.11 -10.76
C PHE A 216 4.04 -3.21 -11.72
N GLY A 217 3.25 -4.27 -11.57
CA GLY A 217 2.08 -4.53 -12.41
C GLY A 217 0.84 -3.75 -11.96
N PHE A 218 1.00 -2.48 -11.56
CA PHE A 218 -0.09 -1.56 -11.35
C PHE A 218 -0.26 -0.68 -12.59
N ASP A 219 -1.50 -0.56 -13.07
CA ASP A 219 -1.86 0.36 -14.12
C ASP A 219 -2.54 1.59 -13.52
N VAL A 220 -1.89 2.73 -13.60
CA VAL A 220 -2.43 4.02 -13.17
C VAL A 220 -3.20 4.73 -14.28
N GLY A 221 -3.17 4.21 -15.51
CA GLY A 221 -3.88 4.79 -16.66
C GLY A 221 -5.35 5.06 -16.41
N PRO A 222 -6.13 4.12 -15.83
CA PRO A 222 -7.55 4.32 -15.52
C PRO A 222 -7.84 5.44 -14.52
N LYS A 223 -6.83 5.87 -13.75
CA LYS A 223 -6.94 7.00 -12.80
C LYS A 223 -6.66 8.34 -13.45
N ARG A 224 -6.07 8.37 -14.64
CA ARG A 224 -5.85 9.60 -15.41
C ARG A 224 -7.19 10.18 -15.85
N TYR A 225 -7.24 11.50 -15.91
CA TYR A 225 -8.46 12.26 -16.24
C TYR A 225 -8.08 13.49 -17.08
N GLY A 226 -9.03 14.20 -17.60
CA GLY A 226 -8.80 15.46 -18.33
C GLY A 226 -8.26 16.52 -17.37
N LEU A 227 -6.93 16.55 -17.19
CA LEU A 227 -6.28 17.42 -16.21
C LEU A 227 -6.45 18.90 -16.56
N ALA A 228 -6.34 19.25 -17.83
CA ALA A 228 -6.54 20.63 -18.32
C ALA A 228 -7.95 21.12 -18.06
N GLU A 229 -8.96 20.28 -18.35
CA GLU A 229 -10.37 20.60 -18.05
C GLU A 229 -10.57 20.76 -16.55
N PHE A 230 -10.10 19.81 -15.76
CA PHE A 230 -10.22 19.85 -14.31
C PHE A 230 -9.61 21.13 -13.72
N LEU A 231 -8.40 21.49 -14.15
CA LEU A 231 -7.77 22.74 -13.75
C LEU A 231 -8.66 23.93 -14.08
N ARG A 232 -9.22 23.97 -15.29
CA ARG A 232 -9.98 25.12 -15.78
C ARG A 232 -11.34 25.25 -15.10
N THR A 233 -12.10 24.14 -14.97
CA THR A 233 -13.49 24.19 -14.49
C THR A 233 -13.60 23.98 -12.98
N GLU A 234 -12.74 23.15 -12.39
CA GLU A 234 -12.87 22.80 -10.97
C GLU A 234 -11.94 23.61 -10.07
N VAL A 235 -10.71 23.93 -10.52
CA VAL A 235 -9.75 24.63 -9.67
C VAL A 235 -9.86 26.16 -9.84
N ILE A 236 -9.82 26.67 -11.08
CA ILE A 236 -9.85 28.12 -11.36
C ILE A 236 -11.18 28.75 -10.93
N GLU A 237 -12.29 28.04 -11.10
CA GLU A 237 -13.63 28.57 -10.78
C GLU A 237 -14.06 28.23 -9.33
N SER A 238 -13.26 27.48 -8.58
CA SER A 238 -13.63 27.06 -7.24
C SER A 238 -13.54 28.19 -6.21
N PRO A 239 -14.53 28.31 -5.33
CA PRO A 239 -14.41 29.11 -4.11
C PRO A 239 -13.58 28.38 -3.01
N ASP A 240 -13.39 27.04 -3.13
CA ASP A 240 -12.67 26.20 -2.17
C ASP A 240 -11.72 25.25 -2.90
N VAL A 241 -10.53 25.75 -3.21
CA VAL A 241 -9.47 24.99 -3.90
C VAL A 241 -8.97 23.82 -3.04
N ASP A 242 -8.94 23.99 -1.72
CA ASP A 242 -8.45 22.92 -0.82
C ASP A 242 -9.36 21.68 -0.90
N ALA A 243 -10.69 21.87 -0.87
CA ALA A 243 -11.64 20.76 -1.02
C ALA A 243 -11.54 20.08 -2.40
N VAL A 244 -11.38 20.86 -3.47
CA VAL A 244 -11.21 20.32 -4.83
C VAL A 244 -9.95 19.48 -4.92
N VAL A 245 -8.83 19.99 -4.42
CA VAL A 245 -7.55 19.27 -4.44
C VAL A 245 -7.61 18.00 -3.60
N ALA A 246 -8.21 18.06 -2.41
CA ALA A 246 -8.39 16.88 -1.54
C ALA A 246 -9.23 15.78 -2.20
N SER A 247 -10.15 16.11 -3.12
CA SER A 247 -10.95 15.13 -3.85
C SER A 247 -10.14 14.22 -4.78
N LEU A 248 -8.93 14.61 -5.13
CA LEU A 248 -8.03 13.82 -5.97
C LEU A 248 -7.28 12.73 -5.21
N GLU A 249 -7.22 12.84 -3.89
CA GLU A 249 -6.49 11.90 -3.05
C GLU A 249 -7.17 10.53 -2.99
N PRO A 250 -6.40 9.46 -2.74
CA PRO A 250 -6.99 8.15 -2.48
C PRO A 250 -7.93 8.15 -1.27
N HIS A 251 -9.13 7.60 -1.42
CA HIS A 251 -10.16 7.55 -0.36
C HIS A 251 -9.97 6.40 0.63
N TYR A 252 -8.80 5.74 0.65
CA TYR A 252 -8.49 4.69 1.61
C TYR A 252 -8.24 5.27 3.00
N GLU A 253 -8.88 4.71 4.03
CA GLU A 253 -8.60 5.10 5.42
C GLU A 253 -7.10 5.01 5.77
N GLY A 254 -6.41 4.00 5.22
CA GLY A 254 -4.96 3.84 5.39
C GLY A 254 -4.15 5.02 4.86
N TYR A 255 -4.58 5.65 3.77
CA TYR A 255 -3.94 6.85 3.22
C TYR A 255 -4.10 8.03 4.18
N GLY A 256 -5.31 8.30 4.66
CA GLY A 256 -5.56 9.39 5.62
C GLY A 256 -4.78 9.21 6.93
N ARG A 257 -4.73 7.96 7.45
CA ARG A 257 -3.91 7.66 8.63
C ARG A 257 -2.42 7.89 8.37
N ALA A 258 -1.92 7.52 7.19
CA ALA A 258 -0.52 7.74 6.82
C ALA A 258 -0.17 9.23 6.71
N LYS A 259 -1.06 10.09 6.19
CA LYS A 259 -0.90 11.56 6.21
C LYS A 259 -0.80 12.10 7.63
N THR A 260 -1.71 11.67 8.51
CA THR A 260 -1.69 12.08 9.93
C THR A 260 -0.38 11.67 10.61
N ALA A 261 0.07 10.44 10.38
CA ALA A 261 1.34 9.94 10.90
C ALA A 261 2.53 10.71 10.33
N LEU A 262 2.53 11.00 9.02
CA LEU A 262 3.59 11.79 8.38
C LEU A 262 3.73 13.16 9.06
N ALA A 263 2.62 13.88 9.26
CA ALA A 263 2.64 15.18 9.93
C ALA A 263 3.20 15.09 11.37
N ALA A 264 2.87 14.00 12.09
CA ALA A 264 3.41 13.77 13.43
C ALA A 264 4.92 13.47 13.40
N TYR A 265 5.37 12.62 12.49
CA TYR A 265 6.79 12.26 12.35
C TYR A 265 7.65 13.42 11.82
N VAL A 266 7.12 14.29 10.97
CA VAL A 266 7.81 15.53 10.54
C VAL A 266 8.05 16.43 11.75
N LYS A 267 7.04 16.61 12.62
CA LYS A 267 7.21 17.40 13.88
C LYS A 267 8.21 16.74 14.82
N LEU A 268 8.18 15.40 14.92
CA LEU A 268 9.09 14.64 15.76
C LEU A 268 10.53 14.76 15.26
N ALA A 269 10.75 14.63 13.95
CA ALA A 269 12.06 14.79 13.32
C ALA A 269 12.64 16.21 13.49
N ALA A 270 11.79 17.24 13.48
CA ALA A 270 12.21 18.62 13.74
C ALA A 270 12.74 18.85 15.17
N GLN A 271 12.38 17.99 16.13
CA GLN A 271 12.92 18.01 17.49
C GLN A 271 14.32 17.37 17.59
N GLY A 272 14.76 16.72 16.52
CA GLY A 272 16.02 15.99 16.46
C GLY A 272 15.92 14.54 16.92
N ASP A 273 16.90 13.75 16.51
CA ASP A 273 17.05 12.36 16.93
C ASP A 273 17.61 12.26 18.35
N ALA A 274 17.11 11.30 19.12
CA ALA A 274 17.76 10.91 20.36
C ALA A 274 19.18 10.37 20.09
N THR A 275 20.04 10.41 21.11
CA THR A 275 21.42 9.88 21.01
C THR A 275 21.41 8.45 20.46
N PRO A 276 22.24 8.13 19.46
CA PRO A 276 22.34 6.78 18.92
C PRO A 276 22.70 5.76 20.00
N LEU A 277 22.04 4.62 19.96
CA LEU A 277 22.30 3.52 20.88
C LEU A 277 23.59 2.79 20.49
N PRO A 278 24.46 2.45 21.44
CA PRO A 278 25.65 1.64 21.15
C PRO A 278 25.24 0.24 20.71
N ILE A 279 25.81 -0.22 19.58
CA ILE A 279 25.53 -1.56 19.06
C ILE A 279 26.24 -2.59 19.95
N PRO A 280 25.52 -3.53 20.57
CA PRO A 280 26.13 -4.48 21.48
C PRO A 280 26.94 -5.53 20.71
N ALA A 281 28.10 -5.94 21.26
CA ALA A 281 28.92 -7.00 20.70
C ALA A 281 28.24 -8.37 20.78
N LYS A 282 27.47 -8.61 21.84
CA LYS A 282 26.61 -9.78 22.08
C LYS A 282 25.20 -9.29 22.37
N SER A 283 24.21 -10.15 22.14
CA SER A 283 22.82 -9.84 22.53
C SER A 283 22.75 -9.55 24.04
N VAL A 284 22.00 -8.48 24.38
CA VAL A 284 21.75 -8.06 25.76
C VAL A 284 20.38 -8.60 26.18
N HIS A 285 20.36 -9.40 27.21
CA HIS A 285 19.14 -9.96 27.79
C HIS A 285 18.65 -9.15 28.99
N PRO A 286 17.37 -9.26 29.37
CA PRO A 286 16.88 -8.65 30.60
C PRO A 286 17.74 -9.04 31.80
N GLY A 287 18.20 -8.01 32.56
CA GLY A 287 19.13 -8.16 33.68
C GLY A 287 20.60 -7.94 33.35
N ASP A 288 20.96 -7.90 32.06
CA ASP A 288 22.34 -7.65 31.64
C ASP A 288 22.70 -6.15 31.75
N THR A 289 23.99 -5.88 31.88
CA THR A 289 24.52 -4.50 31.82
C THR A 289 24.54 -4.01 30.37
N TYR A 290 24.00 -2.80 30.15
CA TYR A 290 24.00 -2.14 28.85
C TYR A 290 24.19 -0.61 29.02
N PRO A 291 25.26 -0.03 28.48
CA PRO A 291 25.56 1.39 28.65
C PRO A 291 24.59 2.32 27.94
N GLY A 292 23.72 1.77 27.08
CA GLY A 292 22.71 2.51 26.33
C GLY A 292 21.32 2.55 26.98
N VAL A 293 21.12 2.18 28.26
CA VAL A 293 19.79 2.12 28.89
C VAL A 293 19.11 3.50 28.93
N ALA A 294 19.81 4.56 29.32
CA ALA A 294 19.24 5.90 29.39
C ALA A 294 18.84 6.46 27.98
N PRO A 295 19.70 6.43 26.96
CA PRO A 295 19.30 6.82 25.62
C PRO A 295 18.23 5.88 25.03
N LEU A 296 18.19 4.60 25.36
CA LEU A 296 17.13 3.67 24.97
C LEU A 296 15.78 4.08 25.54
N PHE A 297 15.71 4.39 26.83
CA PHE A 297 14.50 4.89 27.47
C PHE A 297 13.98 6.15 26.78
N SER A 298 14.87 7.12 26.49
CA SER A 298 14.51 8.34 25.77
C SER A 298 14.00 8.05 24.37
N ARG A 299 14.65 7.16 23.62
CA ARG A 299 14.25 6.74 22.27
C ARG A 299 12.89 6.04 22.27
N LEU A 300 12.65 5.12 23.18
CA LEU A 300 11.37 4.39 23.28
C LEU A 300 10.21 5.35 23.63
N ARG A 301 10.44 6.32 24.52
CA ARG A 301 9.46 7.40 24.79
C ARG A 301 9.20 8.26 23.56
N GLN A 302 10.26 8.69 22.88
CA GLN A 302 10.15 9.49 21.66
C GLN A 302 9.33 8.78 20.57
N LEU A 303 9.51 7.46 20.44
CA LEU A 303 8.81 6.64 19.44
C LEU A 303 7.40 6.19 19.89
N GLY A 304 7.00 6.47 21.14
CA GLY A 304 5.71 6.03 21.69
C GLY A 304 5.67 4.56 22.12
N ASP A 305 6.83 3.92 22.27
CA ASP A 305 6.94 2.53 22.74
C ASP A 305 6.94 2.40 24.26
N LEU A 306 6.95 3.53 24.96
CA LEU A 306 6.72 3.64 26.39
C LEU A 306 5.62 4.66 26.65
N PRO A 307 4.79 4.45 27.71
CA PRO A 307 3.84 5.46 28.16
C PRO A 307 4.53 6.80 28.48
N PRO A 308 3.86 7.94 28.29
CA PRO A 308 4.45 9.26 28.59
C PRO A 308 4.88 9.43 30.05
N ASP A 309 4.20 8.73 30.97
CA ASP A 309 4.43 8.73 32.42
C ASP A 309 5.33 7.59 32.90
N ALA A 310 5.90 6.79 31.96
CA ALA A 310 6.82 5.72 32.33
C ALA A 310 7.98 6.26 33.16
N ALA A 311 8.21 5.63 34.31
CA ALA A 311 9.34 5.97 35.18
C ALA A 311 10.67 5.58 34.52
N ALA A 312 11.67 6.45 34.67
CA ALA A 312 13.02 6.12 34.25
C ALA A 312 13.54 4.90 35.01
N PRO A 313 14.40 4.07 34.41
CA PRO A 313 15.02 2.95 35.13
C PRO A 313 15.77 3.41 36.39
N ALA A 314 15.58 2.68 37.48
CA ALA A 314 16.24 2.99 38.75
C ALA A 314 17.78 2.84 38.64
N ASP A 315 18.24 1.89 37.83
CA ASP A 315 19.63 1.72 37.46
C ASP A 315 19.78 1.94 35.94
N ALA A 316 20.51 2.99 35.58
CA ALA A 316 20.76 3.37 34.18
C ALA A 316 21.78 2.47 33.48
N ALA A 317 22.38 1.52 34.17
CA ALA A 317 23.34 0.58 33.62
C ALA A 317 22.75 -0.82 33.37
N VAL A 318 21.62 -1.16 33.98
CA VAL A 318 21.00 -2.48 33.88
C VAL A 318 19.76 -2.45 32.98
N TYR A 319 19.73 -3.32 31.97
CA TYR A 319 18.62 -3.47 31.05
C TYR A 319 17.48 -4.29 31.67
N GLN A 320 16.52 -3.62 32.30
CA GLN A 320 15.41 -4.26 33.01
C GLN A 320 14.15 -3.38 33.10
N GLY A 321 13.04 -3.96 33.54
CA GLY A 321 11.79 -3.24 33.82
C GLY A 321 11.15 -2.68 32.54
N SER A 322 10.60 -1.46 32.63
CA SER A 322 9.81 -0.84 31.56
C SER A 322 10.51 -0.73 30.21
N VAL A 323 11.85 -0.60 30.19
CA VAL A 323 12.61 -0.55 28.92
C VAL A 323 12.56 -1.88 28.17
N VAL A 324 12.45 -3.03 28.88
CA VAL A 324 12.28 -4.35 28.24
C VAL A 324 10.92 -4.45 27.58
N ASP A 325 9.88 -3.98 28.28
CA ASP A 325 8.50 -3.96 27.74
C ASP A 325 8.43 -3.05 26.51
N GLY A 326 9.05 -1.87 26.57
CA GLY A 326 9.15 -0.93 25.46
C GLY A 326 9.89 -1.52 24.25
N VAL A 327 11.00 -2.24 24.47
CA VAL A 327 11.71 -2.94 23.39
C VAL A 327 10.85 -4.06 22.80
N THR A 328 10.16 -4.83 23.61
CA THR A 328 9.25 -5.88 23.15
C THR A 328 8.13 -5.31 22.30
N HIS A 329 7.55 -4.17 22.72
CA HIS A 329 6.53 -3.44 21.96
C HIS A 329 7.10 -2.93 20.63
N PHE A 330 8.27 -2.28 20.65
CA PHE A 330 8.97 -1.82 19.45
C PHE A 330 9.24 -2.95 18.46
N GLN A 331 9.78 -4.07 18.94
CA GLN A 331 10.05 -5.26 18.13
C GLN A 331 8.78 -5.78 17.44
N LYS A 332 7.68 -5.92 18.22
CA LYS A 332 6.40 -6.42 17.74
C LYS A 332 5.85 -5.56 16.61
N ARG A 333 5.81 -4.23 16.79
CA ARG A 333 5.26 -3.34 15.76
C ARG A 333 6.15 -3.19 14.54
N ASN A 334 7.48 -3.36 14.66
CA ASN A 334 8.43 -3.26 13.55
C ASN A 334 8.77 -4.63 12.90
N GLY A 335 7.99 -5.69 13.20
CA GLY A 335 8.14 -6.99 12.54
C GLY A 335 9.40 -7.76 12.95
N LEU A 336 10.02 -7.42 14.07
CA LEU A 336 11.13 -8.14 14.69
C LEU A 336 10.59 -9.27 15.59
N ALA A 337 11.47 -10.16 16.07
CA ALA A 337 11.11 -11.12 17.11
C ALA A 337 10.83 -10.37 18.42
N PRO A 338 9.61 -10.46 19.01
CA PRO A 338 9.25 -9.72 20.21
C PRO A 338 9.70 -10.46 21.47
N ASP A 339 11.01 -10.65 21.61
CA ASP A 339 11.66 -11.42 22.69
C ASP A 339 12.26 -10.52 23.79
N GLY A 340 12.20 -9.20 23.62
CA GLY A 340 12.82 -8.25 24.54
C GLY A 340 14.34 -8.26 24.54
N VAL A 341 14.98 -8.95 23.58
CA VAL A 341 16.45 -9.05 23.49
C VAL A 341 17.00 -7.92 22.60
N LEU A 342 17.96 -7.16 23.10
CA LEU A 342 18.67 -6.16 22.32
C LEU A 342 19.78 -6.82 21.48
N GLY A 343 19.39 -7.43 20.37
CA GLY A 343 20.32 -7.90 19.34
C GLY A 343 20.76 -6.76 18.41
N LYS A 344 21.77 -7.03 17.57
CA LYS A 344 22.26 -6.07 16.57
C LYS A 344 21.14 -5.51 15.67
N GLU A 345 20.19 -6.36 15.29
CA GLU A 345 19.07 -5.99 14.43
C GLU A 345 18.09 -5.03 15.12
N THR A 346 17.76 -5.32 16.38
CA THR A 346 16.87 -4.46 17.19
C THR A 346 17.48 -3.07 17.40
N VAL A 347 18.78 -3.02 17.77
CA VAL A 347 19.47 -1.75 17.97
C VAL A 347 19.67 -0.99 16.67
N ALA A 348 19.96 -1.65 15.57
CA ALA A 348 20.06 -1.02 14.26
C ALA A 348 18.73 -0.38 13.85
N ASP A 349 17.60 -1.05 14.10
CA ASP A 349 16.27 -0.54 13.77
C ASP A 349 15.83 0.61 14.71
N LEU A 350 16.16 0.54 15.99
CA LEU A 350 16.00 1.66 16.94
C LEU A 350 16.84 2.89 16.56
N ASN A 351 17.99 2.69 15.93
CA ASN A 351 18.89 3.77 15.48
C ASN A 351 18.53 4.35 14.13
N VAL A 352 17.49 3.86 13.44
CA VAL A 352 17.02 4.48 12.19
C VAL A 352 16.62 5.93 12.46
N PRO A 353 17.20 6.91 11.74
CA PRO A 353 16.88 8.32 11.93
C PRO A 353 15.40 8.62 11.69
N LEU A 354 14.84 9.58 12.43
CA LEU A 354 13.44 10.00 12.24
C LEU A 354 13.20 10.56 10.84
N SER A 355 14.17 11.22 10.24
CA SER A 355 14.11 11.66 8.84
C SER A 355 13.89 10.49 7.88
N GLN A 356 14.53 9.34 8.10
CA GLN A 356 14.31 8.14 7.30
C GLN A 356 12.91 7.53 7.54
N ARG A 357 12.37 7.61 8.75
CA ARG A 357 10.98 7.20 9.05
C ARG A 357 9.97 8.11 8.34
N VAL A 358 10.23 9.41 8.28
CA VAL A 358 9.47 10.37 7.45
C VAL A 358 9.50 9.93 5.98
N THR A 359 10.67 9.64 5.43
CA THR A 359 10.81 9.16 4.05
C THR A 359 10.03 7.86 3.79
N GLN A 360 10.04 6.89 4.72
CA GLN A 360 9.23 5.66 4.59
C GLN A 360 7.73 5.97 4.54
N LEU A 361 7.23 6.94 5.31
CA LEU A 361 5.83 7.37 5.26
C LEU A 361 5.51 8.10 3.94
N GLN A 362 6.42 8.93 3.42
CA GLN A 362 6.28 9.57 2.10
C GLN A 362 6.17 8.51 0.98
N PHE A 363 7.03 7.48 1.01
CA PHE A 363 6.97 6.37 0.06
C PHE A 363 5.69 5.55 0.20
N ALA A 364 5.17 5.39 1.42
CA ALA A 364 3.88 4.74 1.62
C ALA A 364 2.74 5.54 0.95
N LEU A 365 2.71 6.88 1.09
CA LEU A 365 1.73 7.73 0.43
C LEU A 365 1.85 7.66 -1.10
N GLU A 366 3.06 7.70 -1.63
CA GLU A 366 3.29 7.53 -3.07
C GLU A 366 2.71 6.20 -3.58
N ARG A 367 2.99 5.09 -2.89
CA ARG A 367 2.50 3.76 -3.26
C ARG A 367 0.99 3.58 -3.09
N TYR A 368 0.36 4.27 -2.14
CA TYR A 368 -1.09 4.29 -2.04
C TYR A 368 -1.76 4.90 -3.27
N ARG A 369 -1.13 5.91 -3.90
CA ARG A 369 -1.61 6.55 -5.13
C ARG A 369 -1.59 5.63 -6.35
N TRP A 370 -0.78 4.57 -6.34
CA TRP A 370 -0.71 3.59 -7.42
C TRP A 370 -1.84 2.54 -7.35
N ILE A 371 -2.44 2.35 -6.17
CA ILE A 371 -3.50 1.35 -5.97
C ILE A 371 -4.78 1.80 -6.73
N PRO A 372 -5.48 0.90 -7.46
CA PRO A 372 -6.76 1.21 -8.10
C PRO A 372 -7.76 1.81 -7.11
N SER A 373 -8.55 2.80 -7.54
CA SER A 373 -9.47 3.53 -6.65
C SER A 373 -10.63 2.67 -6.15
N ASP A 374 -11.10 1.73 -6.97
CA ASP A 374 -12.29 0.93 -6.71
C ASP A 374 -12.04 -0.55 -6.92
N PHE A 375 -12.66 -1.37 -6.08
CA PHE A 375 -12.66 -2.82 -6.21
C PHE A 375 -14.10 -3.34 -6.23
N PRO A 376 -14.47 -4.21 -7.18
CA PRO A 376 -15.80 -4.79 -7.28
C PRO A 376 -16.12 -5.74 -6.11
N GLN A 377 -15.08 -6.22 -5.43
CA GLN A 377 -15.12 -7.12 -4.27
C GLN A 377 -14.07 -6.67 -3.25
N PRO A 378 -14.25 -6.96 -1.94
CA PRO A 378 -13.19 -6.76 -0.95
C PRO A 378 -11.92 -7.52 -1.35
N PRO A 379 -10.75 -6.85 -1.41
CA PRO A 379 -9.53 -7.48 -1.88
C PRO A 379 -8.86 -8.38 -0.83
N ILE A 380 -8.04 -9.31 -1.32
CA ILE A 380 -6.95 -9.94 -0.57
C ILE A 380 -5.71 -9.06 -0.78
N ILE A 381 -5.09 -8.61 0.29
CA ILE A 381 -3.90 -7.76 0.24
C ILE A 381 -2.73 -8.50 0.88
N VAL A 382 -1.61 -8.58 0.16
CA VAL A 382 -0.35 -9.12 0.69
C VAL A 382 0.68 -8.00 0.70
N ASN A 383 1.13 -7.58 1.87
CA ASN A 383 2.26 -6.67 2.00
C ASN A 383 3.56 -7.44 2.17
N LEU A 384 4.45 -7.35 1.18
CA LEU A 384 5.67 -8.13 1.13
C LEU A 384 6.65 -7.83 2.28
N PRO A 385 7.00 -6.55 2.59
CA PRO A 385 7.91 -6.23 3.69
C PRO A 385 7.38 -6.61 5.08
N GLU A 386 6.07 -6.62 5.26
CA GLU A 386 5.42 -7.02 6.51
C GLU A 386 5.30 -8.54 6.66
N PHE A 387 5.43 -9.29 5.56
CA PHE A 387 5.15 -10.73 5.50
C PHE A 387 3.74 -11.08 5.99
N LYS A 388 2.74 -10.31 5.58
CA LYS A 388 1.37 -10.43 6.06
C LYS A 388 0.37 -10.40 4.90
N LEU A 389 -0.62 -11.27 5.01
CA LEU A 389 -1.83 -11.25 4.20
C LEU A 389 -2.97 -10.77 5.07
N LEU A 390 -3.82 -9.91 4.53
CA LEU A 390 -5.09 -9.51 5.12
C LEU A 390 -6.21 -9.57 4.08
N THR A 391 -7.43 -9.82 4.55
CA THR A 391 -8.65 -9.70 3.75
C THR A 391 -9.54 -8.62 4.36
N MET A 392 -10.26 -7.90 3.51
CA MET A 392 -11.16 -6.85 3.96
C MET A 392 -12.62 -7.32 3.92
N ARG A 393 -13.48 -6.78 4.79
CA ARG A 393 -14.93 -6.72 4.58
C ARG A 393 -15.29 -5.34 4.04
N ARG A 394 -16.56 -5.13 3.68
CA ARG A 394 -17.09 -3.79 3.36
C ARG A 394 -17.02 -2.79 4.55
N GLN A 395 -16.55 -3.24 5.71
CA GLN A 395 -16.34 -2.44 6.92
C GLN A 395 -14.86 -2.44 7.35
N PRO A 396 -14.38 -1.44 8.13
CA PRO A 396 -12.97 -1.05 8.20
C PRO A 396 -12.01 -2.07 8.83
N ALA A 397 -12.48 -3.10 9.51
CA ALA A 397 -11.57 -4.08 10.15
C ALA A 397 -11.22 -5.23 9.19
N PRO A 398 -9.95 -5.67 9.15
CA PRO A 398 -9.57 -6.87 8.42
C PRO A 398 -10.31 -8.07 8.99
N PHE A 399 -10.97 -8.85 8.09
CA PHE A 399 -11.71 -10.05 8.52
C PHE A 399 -10.77 -11.22 8.84
N LEU A 400 -9.70 -11.36 8.07
CA LEU A 400 -8.71 -12.41 8.23
C LEU A 400 -7.32 -11.81 8.06
N THR A 401 -6.43 -12.10 9.01
CA THR A 401 -5.02 -11.76 8.90
C THR A 401 -4.18 -12.99 9.15
N MET A 402 -3.07 -13.13 8.41
CA MET A 402 -2.15 -14.24 8.61
C MET A 402 -0.73 -13.89 8.13
N ARG A 403 0.25 -14.62 8.64
CA ARG A 403 1.62 -14.55 8.16
C ARG A 403 1.74 -15.20 6.78
N VAL A 404 2.67 -14.68 5.97
CA VAL A 404 3.04 -15.27 4.68
C VAL A 404 4.55 -15.46 4.58
N ILE A 405 4.96 -16.37 3.68
CA ILE A 405 6.35 -16.52 3.25
C ILE A 405 6.39 -16.08 1.79
N VAL A 406 7.30 -15.18 1.46
CA VAL A 406 7.45 -14.56 0.14
C VAL A 406 8.77 -14.96 -0.52
N GLY A 407 9.00 -14.52 -1.74
CA GLY A 407 10.21 -14.82 -2.50
C GLY A 407 11.49 -14.28 -1.88
N LYS A 408 12.61 -14.92 -2.16
CA LYS A 408 13.95 -14.49 -1.72
C LYS A 408 14.33 -13.16 -2.35
N ALA A 409 15.06 -12.32 -1.63
CA ALA A 409 15.49 -10.99 -2.08
C ALA A 409 16.29 -11.01 -3.40
N TYR A 410 17.08 -12.02 -3.64
CA TYR A 410 17.91 -12.13 -4.83
C TYR A 410 17.43 -13.26 -5.75
N GLY A 411 17.08 -12.90 -6.97
CA GLY A 411 16.77 -13.84 -8.06
C GLY A 411 15.36 -14.47 -8.00
N HIS A 412 14.62 -14.30 -6.89
CA HIS A 412 13.32 -14.93 -6.69
C HIS A 412 12.32 -14.00 -5.96
N GLN A 413 12.42 -12.70 -6.19
CA GLN A 413 11.50 -11.74 -5.57
C GLN A 413 10.05 -12.02 -5.99
N THR A 414 9.12 -11.91 -5.04
CA THR A 414 7.71 -11.86 -5.37
C THR A 414 7.41 -10.51 -6.05
N PRO A 415 6.86 -10.49 -7.27
CA PRO A 415 6.52 -9.25 -7.96
C PRO A 415 5.37 -8.51 -7.26
N VAL A 416 5.33 -7.20 -7.47
CA VAL A 416 4.29 -6.28 -6.99
C VAL A 416 3.29 -6.05 -8.11
N PHE A 417 2.02 -6.45 -7.92
CA PHE A 417 0.97 -6.33 -8.94
C PHE A 417 -0.43 -6.54 -8.36
N ALA A 418 -1.45 -6.26 -9.16
CA ALA A 418 -2.84 -6.59 -8.88
C ALA A 418 -3.38 -7.54 -9.95
N ASP A 419 -4.19 -8.53 -9.53
CA ASP A 419 -4.91 -9.44 -10.41
C ASP A 419 -6.14 -10.01 -9.70
N TYR A 420 -6.88 -10.88 -10.37
CA TYR A 420 -8.13 -11.44 -9.84
C TYR A 420 -8.04 -12.94 -9.63
N MET A 421 -8.26 -13.40 -8.38
CA MET A 421 -8.40 -14.82 -8.06
C MET A 421 -9.67 -15.37 -8.70
N ARG A 422 -9.54 -16.48 -9.43
CA ARG A 422 -10.62 -17.10 -10.20
C ARG A 422 -11.04 -18.47 -9.68
N TYR A 423 -10.12 -19.22 -9.09
CA TYR A 423 -10.38 -20.55 -8.55
C TYR A 423 -9.34 -20.97 -7.52
N LEU A 424 -9.65 -22.01 -6.80
CA LEU A 424 -8.70 -22.70 -5.94
C LEU A 424 -8.69 -24.21 -6.26
N ILE A 425 -7.61 -24.87 -5.89
CA ILE A 425 -7.43 -26.31 -6.11
C ILE A 425 -7.04 -26.93 -4.78
N PHE A 426 -7.88 -27.84 -4.29
CA PHE A 426 -7.54 -28.73 -3.17
C PHE A 426 -6.72 -29.90 -3.67
N ARG A 427 -5.76 -30.37 -2.87
CA ARG A 427 -4.85 -31.47 -3.21
C ARG A 427 -4.20 -31.28 -4.58
N PRO A 428 -3.49 -30.14 -4.79
CA PRO A 428 -2.93 -29.81 -6.08
C PRO A 428 -1.75 -30.71 -6.45
N TYR A 429 -1.60 -31.02 -7.73
CA TYR A 429 -0.29 -31.33 -8.29
C TYR A 429 0.56 -30.07 -8.32
N TRP A 430 1.87 -30.22 -8.09
CA TRP A 430 2.83 -29.15 -8.30
C TRP A 430 3.62 -29.40 -9.59
N GLU A 431 3.22 -28.75 -10.65
CA GLU A 431 4.01 -28.69 -11.88
C GLU A 431 5.28 -27.87 -11.59
N VAL A 432 6.44 -28.53 -11.62
CA VAL A 432 7.69 -27.89 -11.25
C VAL A 432 8.14 -26.93 -12.35
N PRO A 433 8.36 -25.63 -12.05
CA PRO A 433 8.92 -24.71 -13.03
C PRO A 433 10.27 -25.18 -13.57
N MET A 434 10.52 -24.99 -14.86
CA MET A 434 11.76 -25.43 -15.52
C MET A 434 13.02 -24.89 -14.83
N SER A 435 12.97 -23.65 -14.30
CA SER A 435 14.07 -23.05 -13.54
C SER A 435 14.43 -23.87 -12.30
N ILE A 436 13.43 -24.34 -11.54
CA ILE A 436 13.63 -25.20 -10.37
C ILE A 436 14.03 -26.61 -10.79
N GLN A 437 13.39 -27.15 -11.85
CA GLN A 437 13.76 -28.45 -12.40
C GLN A 437 15.26 -28.51 -12.73
N PHE A 438 15.76 -27.54 -13.49
CA PHE A 438 17.17 -27.54 -13.91
C PHE A 438 18.15 -27.21 -12.78
N ALA A 439 17.82 -26.20 -11.98
CA ALA A 439 18.74 -25.71 -10.95
C ALA A 439 18.81 -26.61 -9.72
N GLU A 440 17.72 -27.27 -9.36
CA GLU A 440 17.61 -27.98 -8.08
C GLU A 440 17.32 -29.47 -8.21
N LEU A 441 16.27 -29.86 -8.99
CA LEU A 441 15.80 -31.24 -8.95
C LEU A 441 16.67 -32.18 -9.79
N VAL A 442 17.03 -31.79 -11.01
CA VAL A 442 17.90 -32.62 -11.87
C VAL A 442 19.24 -32.94 -11.20
N PRO A 443 19.94 -31.98 -10.54
CA PRO A 443 21.15 -32.33 -9.77
C PRO A 443 20.91 -33.25 -8.58
N LYS A 444 19.74 -33.16 -7.91
CA LYS A 444 19.40 -34.05 -6.78
C LYS A 444 19.11 -35.46 -7.25
N ILE A 445 18.28 -35.62 -8.29
CA ILE A 445 17.92 -36.91 -8.91
C ILE A 445 19.17 -37.63 -9.42
N ARG A 446 20.12 -36.89 -10.00
CA ARG A 446 21.39 -37.46 -10.46
C ARG A 446 22.23 -38.02 -9.33
N ARG A 447 22.21 -37.40 -8.14
CA ARG A 447 22.95 -37.82 -6.97
C ARG A 447 22.27 -38.95 -6.22
N ASP A 448 20.94 -38.95 -6.24
CA ASP A 448 20.10 -39.89 -5.53
C ASP A 448 18.97 -40.35 -6.46
N PRO A 449 19.08 -41.53 -7.11
CA PRO A 449 18.08 -42.06 -8.00
C PRO A 449 16.72 -42.36 -7.33
N SER A 450 16.66 -42.51 -6.00
CA SER A 450 15.42 -42.72 -5.25
C SER A 450 14.66 -41.44 -4.98
N TYR A 451 15.27 -40.25 -5.23
CA TYR A 451 14.75 -38.95 -4.87
C TYR A 451 13.32 -38.68 -5.35
N LEU A 452 12.97 -39.15 -6.57
CA LEU A 452 11.60 -39.00 -7.10
C LEU A 452 10.57 -39.72 -6.22
N ALA A 453 10.78 -41.01 -5.98
CA ALA A 453 9.86 -41.84 -5.19
C ALA A 453 9.73 -41.33 -3.75
N ASP A 454 10.87 -41.04 -3.10
CA ASP A 454 10.93 -40.62 -1.70
C ASP A 454 10.22 -39.27 -1.44
N HIS A 455 10.15 -38.42 -2.48
CA HIS A 455 9.54 -37.09 -2.37
C HIS A 455 8.21 -36.98 -3.12
N GLY A 456 7.68 -38.10 -3.67
CA GLY A 456 6.40 -38.13 -4.36
C GLY A 456 6.39 -37.39 -5.71
N PHE A 457 7.54 -37.29 -6.37
CA PHE A 457 7.64 -36.75 -7.71
C PHE A 457 7.36 -37.81 -8.77
N GLU A 458 6.99 -37.39 -9.96
CA GLU A 458 6.88 -38.18 -11.17
C GLU A 458 7.38 -37.39 -12.37
N VAL A 459 7.89 -38.08 -13.37
CA VAL A 459 8.30 -37.51 -14.66
C VAL A 459 7.16 -37.65 -15.66
N THR A 460 6.85 -36.55 -16.34
CA THR A 460 5.75 -36.49 -17.29
C THR A 460 6.20 -35.97 -18.66
N THR A 461 5.44 -36.36 -19.70
CA THR A 461 5.50 -35.70 -20.99
C THR A 461 4.80 -34.35 -20.95
N SER A 462 4.92 -33.56 -22.01
CA SER A 462 4.17 -32.29 -22.17
C SER A 462 2.65 -32.48 -22.18
N SER A 463 2.14 -33.66 -22.52
CA SER A 463 0.71 -34.03 -22.45
C SER A 463 0.27 -34.49 -21.06
N GLY A 464 1.18 -34.54 -20.08
CA GLY A 464 0.89 -34.98 -18.70
C GLY A 464 0.91 -36.48 -18.48
N THR A 465 1.29 -37.29 -19.50
CA THR A 465 1.43 -38.74 -19.36
C THR A 465 2.62 -39.07 -18.49
N VAL A 466 2.43 -39.91 -17.47
CA VAL A 466 3.50 -40.33 -16.56
C VAL A 466 4.46 -41.26 -17.31
N VAL A 467 5.74 -40.93 -17.29
CA VAL A 467 6.84 -41.70 -17.86
C VAL A 467 7.44 -42.61 -16.78
N THR A 468 7.67 -42.07 -15.58
CA THR A 468 8.12 -42.82 -14.41
C THR A 468 7.83 -42.02 -13.12
N ASP A 469 7.61 -42.71 -12.03
CA ASP A 469 7.54 -42.18 -10.67
C ASP A 469 8.54 -42.85 -9.71
N GLY A 470 9.48 -43.60 -10.30
CA GLY A 470 10.52 -44.35 -9.59
C GLY A 470 11.92 -44.02 -10.10
N VAL A 471 12.65 -45.05 -10.52
CA VAL A 471 14.04 -44.90 -10.97
C VAL A 471 14.14 -44.15 -12.28
N VAL A 472 15.09 -43.20 -12.35
CA VAL A 472 15.38 -42.38 -13.52
C VAL A 472 16.59 -42.94 -14.28
N SER A 473 16.38 -43.34 -15.54
CA SER A 473 17.49 -43.73 -16.41
C SER A 473 18.26 -42.52 -16.92
N ASP A 474 19.48 -42.73 -17.43
CA ASP A 474 20.30 -41.68 -18.05
C ASP A 474 19.57 -41.00 -19.25
N ASP A 475 18.77 -41.76 -20.03
CA ASP A 475 17.94 -41.20 -21.11
C ASP A 475 16.88 -40.23 -20.56
N ILE A 476 16.15 -40.64 -19.53
CA ILE A 476 15.16 -39.75 -18.86
C ILE A 476 15.85 -38.53 -18.27
N LEU A 477 17.01 -38.71 -17.62
CA LEU A 477 17.78 -37.59 -17.04
C LEU A 477 18.23 -36.59 -18.12
N SER A 478 18.62 -37.10 -19.32
CA SER A 478 18.97 -36.28 -20.47
C SER A 478 17.76 -35.47 -20.97
N LYS A 479 16.59 -36.12 -21.10
CA LYS A 479 15.34 -35.47 -21.49
C LYS A 479 14.83 -34.45 -20.49
N LEU A 480 15.04 -34.68 -19.17
CA LEU A 480 14.75 -33.69 -18.13
C LEU A 480 15.67 -32.46 -18.24
N ARG A 481 16.95 -32.67 -18.60
CA ARG A 481 17.92 -31.59 -18.82
C ARG A 481 17.61 -30.74 -20.06
N SER A 482 17.09 -31.37 -21.11
CA SER A 482 16.69 -30.67 -22.34
C SER A 482 15.32 -30.00 -22.23
N GLY A 483 14.56 -30.26 -21.15
CA GLY A 483 13.17 -29.77 -21.01
C GLY A 483 12.15 -30.53 -21.87
N SER A 484 12.54 -31.65 -22.51
CA SER A 484 11.62 -32.51 -23.26
C SER A 484 10.68 -33.30 -22.35
N LEU A 485 11.07 -33.51 -21.11
CA LEU A 485 10.25 -34.05 -20.02
C LEU A 485 10.17 -33.07 -18.88
N SER A 486 9.07 -33.14 -18.13
CA SER A 486 8.80 -32.30 -16.98
C SER A 486 8.72 -33.13 -15.70
N ILE A 487 8.97 -32.50 -14.56
CA ILE A 487 8.76 -33.09 -13.25
C ILE A 487 7.51 -32.44 -12.64
N ARG A 488 6.63 -33.27 -12.06
CA ARG A 488 5.57 -32.78 -11.18
C ARG A 488 5.56 -33.56 -9.88
N GLN A 489 5.07 -32.92 -8.80
CA GLN A 489 4.90 -33.59 -7.50
C GLN A 489 3.44 -33.97 -7.29
N LYS A 490 3.22 -35.20 -6.88
CA LYS A 490 1.88 -35.76 -6.59
C LYS A 490 1.25 -35.06 -5.37
N PRO A 491 -0.09 -34.97 -5.31
CA PRO A 491 -0.78 -34.53 -4.10
C PRO A 491 -0.37 -35.38 -2.89
N GLY A 492 -0.11 -34.75 -1.76
CA GLY A 492 0.33 -35.50 -0.57
C GLY A 492 0.87 -34.59 0.53
N PRO A 493 1.20 -35.16 1.70
CA PRO A 493 1.72 -34.40 2.83
C PRO A 493 3.10 -33.76 2.57
N LYS A 494 3.85 -34.32 1.64
CA LYS A 494 5.18 -33.80 1.22
C LYS A 494 5.10 -32.80 0.06
N ASN A 495 3.91 -32.55 -0.52
CA ASN A 495 3.78 -31.65 -1.66
C ASN A 495 4.19 -30.22 -1.26
N ALA A 496 5.08 -29.61 -2.03
CA ALA A 496 5.58 -28.26 -1.76
C ALA A 496 4.50 -27.18 -1.74
N LEU A 497 3.37 -27.39 -2.44
CA LEU A 497 2.20 -26.50 -2.44
C LEU A 497 1.24 -26.78 -1.27
N GLY A 498 1.54 -27.82 -0.46
CA GLY A 498 0.66 -28.26 0.62
C GLY A 498 -0.69 -28.74 0.13
N LEU A 499 -1.76 -28.43 0.86
CA LEU A 499 -3.09 -29.03 0.68
C LEU A 499 -4.04 -28.20 -0.20
N VAL A 500 -3.71 -26.94 -0.49
CA VAL A 500 -4.53 -26.05 -1.33
C VAL A 500 -3.71 -24.97 -2.01
N LYS A 501 -4.11 -24.63 -3.24
CA LYS A 501 -3.52 -23.63 -4.11
C LYS A 501 -4.61 -22.66 -4.57
N PHE A 502 -4.37 -21.36 -4.51
CA PHE A 502 -5.31 -20.30 -4.88
C PHE A 502 -4.79 -19.59 -6.12
N ILE A 503 -5.57 -19.56 -7.20
CA ILE A 503 -5.11 -19.16 -8.52
C ILE A 503 -5.74 -17.84 -8.95
N PHE A 504 -4.87 -16.86 -9.22
CA PHE A 504 -5.13 -15.63 -9.95
C PHE A 504 -4.20 -15.62 -11.17
N PRO A 505 -4.71 -15.99 -12.37
CA PRO A 505 -3.88 -16.12 -13.57
C PRO A 505 -3.17 -14.81 -13.89
N ASN A 506 -1.84 -14.83 -13.94
CA ASN A 506 -0.99 -13.68 -14.20
C ASN A 506 0.28 -14.11 -14.95
N HIS A 507 0.95 -13.18 -15.63
CA HIS A 507 2.15 -13.45 -16.42
C HIS A 507 3.40 -13.76 -15.57
N TYR A 508 3.35 -13.50 -14.25
CA TYR A 508 4.44 -13.85 -13.33
C TYR A 508 4.38 -15.30 -12.84
N ASN A 509 3.29 -16.02 -13.09
CA ASN A 509 3.03 -17.36 -12.57
C ASN A 509 3.09 -17.45 -11.02
N VAL A 510 2.70 -16.38 -10.35
CA VAL A 510 2.61 -16.30 -8.88
C VAL A 510 1.22 -16.70 -8.42
N TYR A 511 1.14 -17.44 -7.32
CA TYR A 511 -0.11 -17.85 -6.67
C TYR A 511 0.08 -17.95 -5.16
N LEU A 512 -1.03 -18.02 -4.41
CA LEU A 512 -1.00 -18.31 -2.99
C LEU A 512 -1.17 -19.82 -2.78
N HIS A 513 -0.49 -20.39 -1.79
CA HIS A 513 -0.61 -21.82 -1.50
C HIS A 513 -0.28 -22.18 -0.05
N SER A 514 -0.71 -23.36 0.36
CA SER A 514 -0.33 -23.98 1.62
C SER A 514 1.15 -24.41 1.61
N THR A 515 1.62 -25.02 2.70
CA THR A 515 2.99 -25.54 2.80
C THR A 515 3.03 -26.75 3.73
N PRO A 516 3.92 -27.73 3.50
CA PRO A 516 4.20 -28.80 4.45
C PRO A 516 5.11 -28.36 5.62
N GLU A 517 5.63 -27.11 5.61
CA GLU A 517 6.61 -26.58 6.57
C GLU A 517 6.01 -25.41 7.38
N PRO A 518 4.97 -25.64 8.23
CA PRO A 518 4.29 -24.56 8.96
C PRO A 518 5.17 -23.86 10.01
N GLU A 519 6.21 -24.51 10.50
CA GLU A 519 7.17 -23.96 11.47
C GLU A 519 7.95 -22.74 10.90
N MET A 520 8.08 -22.64 9.59
CA MET A 520 8.73 -21.51 8.94
C MET A 520 8.00 -20.18 9.17
N PHE A 521 6.70 -20.20 9.49
CA PHE A 521 5.95 -19.00 9.84
C PHE A 521 6.31 -18.42 11.21
N LEU A 522 7.02 -19.17 12.06
CA LEU A 522 7.47 -18.69 13.37
C LEU A 522 8.65 -17.71 13.24
N LYS A 523 9.37 -17.74 12.13
CA LYS A 523 10.49 -16.84 11.88
C LYS A 523 10.00 -15.40 11.69
N ALA A 524 10.76 -14.42 12.19
CA ALA A 524 10.47 -13.00 11.97
C ALA A 524 10.65 -12.64 10.49
N ARG A 525 11.79 -12.97 9.89
CA ARG A 525 12.04 -12.82 8.46
C ARG A 525 11.54 -14.04 7.69
N ARG A 526 10.79 -13.83 6.60
CA ARG A 526 10.09 -14.90 5.87
C ARG A 526 10.18 -14.78 4.35
N ASP A 527 11.31 -14.35 3.83
CA ASP A 527 11.64 -14.32 2.39
C ASP A 527 12.39 -15.57 1.98
N PHE A 528 11.69 -16.71 1.84
CA PHE A 528 12.31 -18.02 1.61
C PHE A 528 11.85 -18.72 0.34
N SER A 529 10.75 -18.27 -0.32
CA SER A 529 10.19 -18.95 -1.47
C SER A 529 10.92 -18.61 -2.78
N HIS A 530 10.51 -19.25 -3.86
CA HIS A 530 10.94 -18.97 -5.23
C HIS A 530 10.02 -17.94 -5.96
N GLY A 531 9.28 -17.13 -5.20
CA GLY A 531 8.39 -16.09 -5.73
C GLY A 531 6.93 -16.29 -5.39
N CYS A 532 6.42 -17.53 -5.33
CA CYS A 532 5.07 -17.82 -4.85
C CYS A 532 4.91 -17.55 -3.36
N ILE A 533 3.68 -17.33 -2.90
CA ILE A 533 3.38 -16.88 -1.55
C ILE A 533 2.76 -18.04 -0.75
N ARG A 534 3.46 -18.51 0.30
CA ARG A 534 2.93 -19.49 1.24
C ARG A 534 2.08 -18.79 2.30
N VAL A 535 0.90 -19.36 2.63
CA VAL A 535 -0.05 -18.79 3.59
C VAL A 535 -0.15 -19.64 4.85
N GLN A 536 -0.18 -18.99 6.02
CA GLN A 536 -0.18 -19.66 7.33
C GLN A 536 -1.48 -20.40 7.64
N ASN A 537 -2.62 -19.83 7.25
CA ASN A 537 -3.95 -20.41 7.50
C ASN A 537 -4.70 -20.65 6.18
N PRO A 538 -4.33 -21.70 5.43
CA PRO A 538 -4.93 -21.97 4.13
C PRO A 538 -6.41 -22.36 4.20
N ALA A 539 -6.84 -23.07 5.27
CA ALA A 539 -8.24 -23.44 5.47
C ALA A 539 -9.11 -22.20 5.74
N GLY A 540 -8.64 -21.28 6.59
CA GLY A 540 -9.34 -20.02 6.85
C GLY A 540 -9.42 -19.14 5.61
N LEU A 541 -8.35 -19.11 4.78
CA LEU A 541 -8.37 -18.40 3.51
C LEU A 541 -9.36 -19.05 2.52
N ALA A 542 -9.41 -20.38 2.44
CA ALA A 542 -10.35 -21.08 1.58
C ALA A 542 -11.81 -20.80 2.00
N ALA A 543 -12.11 -20.80 3.30
CA ALA A 543 -13.43 -20.45 3.82
C ALA A 543 -13.82 -19.00 3.48
N TRP A 544 -12.89 -18.06 3.58
CA TRP A 544 -13.14 -16.68 3.21
C TRP A 544 -13.34 -16.51 1.70
N VAL A 545 -12.55 -17.19 0.89
CA VAL A 545 -12.64 -17.14 -0.58
C VAL A 545 -13.95 -17.77 -1.09
N LEU A 546 -14.41 -18.84 -0.44
CA LEU A 546 -15.64 -19.56 -0.78
C LEU A 546 -16.88 -19.09 -0.01
N ARG A 547 -16.83 -17.94 0.68
CA ARG A 547 -17.92 -17.41 1.52
C ARG A 547 -19.26 -17.22 0.79
N ASP A 548 -19.20 -17.03 -0.53
CA ASP A 548 -20.40 -16.89 -1.39
C ASP A 548 -20.88 -18.26 -1.96
N ARG A 549 -20.32 -19.36 -1.46
CA ARG A 549 -20.61 -20.76 -1.84
C ARG A 549 -21.03 -21.54 -0.61
N PRO A 550 -22.31 -21.48 -0.18
CA PRO A 550 -22.76 -22.05 1.09
C PRO A 550 -22.57 -23.56 1.20
N GLU A 551 -22.48 -24.27 0.08
CA GLU A 551 -22.14 -25.70 0.04
C GLU A 551 -20.69 -26.01 0.46
N TRP A 552 -19.82 -25.01 0.56
CA TRP A 552 -18.43 -25.16 1.00
C TRP A 552 -18.31 -24.76 2.48
N THR A 553 -18.88 -25.60 3.35
CA THR A 553 -18.71 -25.47 4.80
C THR A 553 -17.27 -25.70 5.23
N GLN A 554 -16.93 -25.31 6.45
CA GLN A 554 -15.58 -25.53 7.02
C GLN A 554 -15.21 -27.03 7.00
N ASP A 555 -16.16 -27.92 7.35
CA ASP A 555 -15.93 -29.36 7.36
C ASP A 555 -15.68 -29.90 5.95
N LYS A 556 -16.42 -29.41 4.96
CA LYS A 556 -16.22 -29.81 3.55
C LYS A 556 -14.87 -29.32 3.01
N ILE A 557 -14.43 -28.12 3.38
CA ILE A 557 -13.10 -27.58 3.05
C ILE A 557 -12.02 -28.49 3.65
N LEU A 558 -12.12 -28.83 4.92
CA LEU A 558 -11.17 -29.71 5.59
C LEU A 558 -11.19 -31.13 5.00
N ALA A 559 -12.36 -31.67 4.67
CA ALA A 559 -12.49 -32.94 3.98
C ALA A 559 -11.81 -32.93 2.59
N ALA A 560 -12.01 -31.85 1.82
CA ALA A 560 -11.36 -31.68 0.51
C ALA A 560 -9.83 -31.52 0.62
N MET A 561 -9.33 -30.85 1.66
CA MET A 561 -7.90 -30.71 1.92
C MET A 561 -7.24 -32.04 2.31
N ASN A 562 -7.94 -32.90 3.06
CA ASN A 562 -7.39 -34.15 3.62
C ASN A 562 -7.82 -35.40 2.84
N GLY A 563 -8.70 -35.29 1.85
CA GLY A 563 -9.13 -36.38 0.97
C GLY A 563 -8.05 -36.80 -0.04
N ASP A 564 -8.42 -37.69 -0.94
CA ASP A 564 -7.51 -38.25 -1.96
C ASP A 564 -7.63 -37.58 -3.34
N GLN A 565 -8.72 -36.84 -3.57
CA GLN A 565 -9.05 -36.27 -4.87
C GLN A 565 -8.50 -34.86 -5.04
N THR A 566 -7.95 -34.55 -6.21
CA THR A 566 -7.69 -33.18 -6.64
C THR A 566 -9.01 -32.54 -7.05
N ILE A 567 -9.42 -31.45 -6.37
CA ILE A 567 -10.70 -30.78 -6.60
C ILE A 567 -10.44 -29.32 -6.93
N GLN A 568 -10.83 -28.92 -8.16
CA GLN A 568 -10.84 -27.49 -8.54
C GLN A 568 -12.22 -26.89 -8.24
N VAL A 569 -12.23 -25.72 -7.63
CA VAL A 569 -13.44 -24.96 -7.30
C VAL A 569 -13.33 -23.56 -7.89
N ASN A 570 -14.17 -23.28 -8.88
CA ASN A 570 -14.24 -21.96 -9.50
C ASN A 570 -15.03 -21.01 -8.59
N LEU A 571 -14.58 -19.75 -8.49
CA LEU A 571 -15.28 -18.72 -7.73
C LEU A 571 -16.50 -18.22 -8.48
N ALA A 572 -17.56 -17.87 -7.76
CA ALA A 572 -18.76 -17.27 -8.34
C ALA A 572 -18.45 -15.87 -8.94
N LYS A 573 -17.58 -15.12 -8.25
CA LYS A 573 -17.06 -13.82 -8.68
C LYS A 573 -15.56 -13.76 -8.46
N PRO A 574 -14.78 -13.21 -9.40
CA PRO A 574 -13.35 -13.02 -9.21
C PRO A 574 -13.07 -12.10 -8.00
N ILE A 575 -12.07 -12.44 -7.20
CA ILE A 575 -11.68 -11.68 -6.02
C ILE A 575 -10.37 -10.94 -6.31
N PRO A 576 -10.29 -9.60 -6.13
CA PRO A 576 -9.05 -8.87 -6.30
C PRO A 576 -7.96 -9.35 -5.35
N VAL A 577 -6.76 -9.55 -5.86
CA VAL A 577 -5.55 -9.86 -5.09
C VAL A 577 -4.53 -8.76 -5.38
N LEU A 578 -4.14 -8.06 -4.33
CA LEU A 578 -3.13 -7.01 -4.40
C LEU A 578 -1.88 -7.50 -3.68
N ILE A 579 -0.80 -7.63 -4.43
CA ILE A 579 0.53 -7.83 -3.87
C ILE A 579 1.21 -6.47 -3.86
N ILE A 580 1.35 -5.89 -2.67
CA ILE A 580 1.88 -4.55 -2.46
C ILE A 580 3.24 -4.60 -1.78
N TYR A 581 3.94 -3.48 -1.87
CA TYR A 581 5.21 -3.27 -1.20
C TYR A 581 5.17 -1.93 -0.48
N THR A 582 5.03 -1.94 0.84
CA THR A 582 5.16 -0.73 1.65
C THR A 582 5.91 -1.03 2.93
N THR A 583 6.86 -0.17 3.26
CA THR A 583 7.72 -0.28 4.44
C THR A 583 7.20 0.52 5.64
N ALA A 584 6.08 1.22 5.47
CA ALA A 584 5.36 1.88 6.56
C ALA A 584 3.85 1.64 6.43
N ILE A 585 3.21 1.29 7.54
CA ILE A 585 1.75 1.12 7.67
C ILE A 585 1.30 1.81 8.95
N VAL A 586 0.10 2.38 8.90
CA VAL A 586 -0.57 2.95 10.08
C VAL A 586 -1.83 2.14 10.37
N GLU A 587 -1.82 1.47 11.51
CA GLU A 587 -2.93 0.64 11.97
C GLU A 587 -4.15 1.50 12.34
N PRO A 588 -5.37 0.92 12.45
CA PRO A 588 -6.58 1.66 12.82
C PRO A 588 -6.50 2.41 14.16
N ASN A 589 -5.70 1.91 15.09
CA ASN A 589 -5.45 2.57 16.39
C ASN A 589 -4.42 3.71 16.33
N GLY A 590 -3.90 4.04 15.15
CA GLY A 590 -2.89 5.08 14.93
C GLY A 590 -1.44 4.62 15.14
N GLU A 591 -1.20 3.37 15.51
CA GLU A 591 0.14 2.81 15.66
C GLU A 591 0.86 2.76 14.31
N VAL A 592 2.04 3.36 14.24
CA VAL A 592 2.88 3.34 13.03
C VAL A 592 3.83 2.16 13.11
N ARG A 593 3.83 1.36 12.06
CA ARG A 593 4.67 0.18 11.90
C ARG A 593 5.63 0.37 10.75
N PHE A 594 6.91 0.12 10.99
CA PHE A 594 7.94 0.20 9.96
C PHE A 594 8.54 -1.18 9.69
N PHE A 595 8.86 -1.44 8.44
CA PHE A 595 9.43 -2.70 7.99
C PHE A 595 10.71 -2.46 7.19
N ARG A 596 11.56 -3.47 7.14
CA ARG A 596 12.78 -3.42 6.34
C ARG A 596 12.46 -3.43 4.85
N ASP A 597 13.25 -2.70 4.10
CA ASP A 597 13.23 -2.73 2.63
C ASP A 597 13.93 -4.01 2.14
N ILE A 598 13.19 -5.15 2.17
CA ILE A 598 13.73 -6.49 1.90
C ILE A 598 14.18 -6.69 0.45
N TYR A 599 13.67 -5.88 -0.49
CA TYR A 599 13.99 -5.96 -1.92
C TYR A 599 14.71 -4.72 -2.47
N GLY A 600 14.99 -3.72 -1.65
CA GLY A 600 15.64 -2.47 -2.08
C GLY A 600 14.73 -1.51 -2.83
N GLN A 601 13.40 -1.70 -2.76
CA GLN A 601 12.43 -0.92 -3.53
C GLN A 601 12.25 0.53 -3.00
N ASP A 602 12.53 0.79 -1.73
CA ASP A 602 12.54 2.16 -1.20
C ASP A 602 13.74 2.93 -1.76
N SER A 603 14.89 2.27 -1.83
CA SER A 603 16.10 2.85 -2.40
C SER A 603 15.95 3.21 -3.88
N GLU A 604 15.26 2.37 -4.66
CA GLU A 604 14.97 2.65 -6.07
C GLU A 604 13.96 3.79 -6.23
N LEU A 605 12.91 3.82 -5.36
CA LEU A 605 11.93 4.91 -5.37
C LEU A 605 12.57 6.25 -4.99
N ASP A 606 13.45 6.26 -3.98
CA ASP A 606 14.19 7.47 -3.58
C ASP A 606 15.02 8.05 -4.74
N LYS A 607 15.77 7.20 -5.44
CA LYS A 607 16.51 7.60 -6.64
C LYS A 607 15.60 8.19 -7.71
N ALA A 608 14.46 7.54 -7.95
CA ALA A 608 13.51 7.98 -8.96
C ALA A 608 12.93 9.35 -8.63
N LEU A 609 12.51 9.57 -7.38
CA LEU A 609 11.95 10.84 -6.91
C LEU A 609 12.99 11.96 -6.91
N SER A 610 14.26 11.65 -6.69
CA SER A 610 15.36 12.61 -6.68
C SER A 610 15.72 13.16 -8.08
N ASN A 611 15.33 12.48 -9.16
CA ASN A 611 15.65 12.88 -10.54
C ASN A 611 14.88 14.11 -11.04
N GLY A 612 13.87 14.57 -10.30
CA GLY A 612 13.09 15.74 -10.70
C GLY A 612 12.11 15.50 -11.84
N TYR A 613 11.72 16.57 -12.55
CA TYR A 613 10.84 16.55 -13.72
C TYR A 613 11.61 16.92 -14.99
N PRO A 614 11.21 16.46 -16.18
CA PRO A 614 10.23 15.39 -16.41
C PRO A 614 10.75 14.06 -15.88
N PHE A 615 9.83 13.23 -15.36
CA PHE A 615 10.21 11.88 -14.94
C PHE A 615 10.50 11.04 -16.19
N PRO A 616 11.59 10.27 -16.25
CA PRO A 616 11.83 9.39 -17.39
C PRO A 616 10.71 8.34 -17.49
N SER A 617 10.07 8.27 -18.66
CA SER A 617 9.03 7.30 -19.00
C SER A 617 9.58 5.87 -19.13
#